data_1ba229d7d55920c46f417997b6c3bacf
#
_entry.id   1ba229d7d55920c46f417997b6c3bacf
#
_cell.length_a   1.000
_cell.length_b   1.000
_cell.length_c   1.000
_cell.angle_alpha   90.00
_cell.angle_beta   90.00
_cell.angle_gamma   90.00
#
_symmetry.space_group_name_H-M   'P 1'
#
loop_
_entity.id
_entity.type
_entity.pdbx_description
1 polymer ?
#
loop_
_entity_poly.entity_id
_entity_poly.type
_entity_poly.pdbx_seq_one_letter_code
_entity_poly.pdbx_strand_id
1 'polypeptide(L)'
;MTDVLQRTATSLRRYAWVCALGLGVLVLTVMLLVKQGGSGATQASPMVRSASTPTSVPVASACADNSTSKRIVVSLAQQHMWLCERSTVVDSSPVTTGRSAIGHGTPTGSWSIVSHETGRYLEGPGYRVHVNFWLPFFGDVGFHDSPWQKFPYGDLQKYKTGGSQGCVHVPGPMMAKLYDWTRVGTAVTVTA
;
A
#
# COMPACT_ATOMS: atom_id res chain seq x y z
N MET A 1 29.43 -28.21 -28.15
CA MET A 1 28.91 -27.74 -26.86
C MET A 1 29.95 -26.97 -26.06
N THR A 2 30.91 -26.28 -26.70
CA THR A 2 32.09 -25.64 -26.07
C THR A 2 32.22 -24.15 -26.37
N ASP A 3 31.27 -23.54 -27.08
CA ASP A 3 31.38 -22.14 -27.56
C ASP A 3 30.59 -21.08 -26.76
N VAL A 4 29.75 -21.49 -25.81
CA VAL A 4 28.93 -20.57 -25.01
C VAL A 4 29.65 -20.09 -23.74
N LEU A 5 30.65 -20.82 -23.24
CA LEU A 5 31.35 -20.52 -22.00
C LEU A 5 32.51 -19.49 -22.15
N GLN A 6 32.95 -19.19 -23.38
CA GLN A 6 34.06 -18.22 -23.61
C GLN A 6 33.60 -16.77 -23.78
N ARG A 7 32.32 -16.50 -23.98
CA ARG A 7 31.82 -15.12 -24.18
C ARG A 7 31.50 -14.35 -22.90
N THR A 8 31.42 -15.00 -21.75
CA THR A 8 31.11 -14.37 -20.48
C THR A 8 32.31 -13.84 -19.70
N ALA A 9 33.51 -14.28 -20.05
CA ALA A 9 34.72 -13.90 -19.32
C ALA A 9 35.34 -12.54 -19.76
N THR A 10 34.98 -11.98 -20.92
CA THR A 10 35.56 -10.77 -21.47
C THR A 10 34.85 -9.48 -21.09
N SER A 11 33.63 -9.54 -20.55
CA SER A 11 32.88 -8.32 -20.19
C SER A 11 33.21 -7.78 -18.79
N LEU A 12 33.69 -8.64 -17.89
CA LEU A 12 34.00 -8.26 -16.50
C LEU A 12 35.33 -7.51 -16.33
N ARG A 13 36.21 -7.54 -17.35
CA ARG A 13 37.51 -6.83 -17.27
C ARG A 13 37.45 -5.34 -17.66
N ARG A 14 36.35 -4.88 -18.26
CA ARG A 14 36.25 -3.48 -18.74
C ARG A 14 35.76 -2.48 -17.70
N TYR A 15 35.18 -2.95 -16.58
CA TYR A 15 34.65 -2.06 -15.54
C TYR A 15 35.58 -1.88 -14.32
N ALA A 16 36.65 -2.65 -14.21
CA ALA A 16 37.60 -2.54 -13.09
C ALA A 16 38.46 -1.26 -13.09
N TRP A 17 38.58 -0.58 -14.23
CA TRP A 17 39.42 0.61 -14.33
C TRP A 17 38.72 1.95 -14.11
N VAL A 18 37.40 1.97 -14.12
CA VAL A 18 36.61 3.20 -13.94
C VAL A 18 36.39 3.53 -12.47
N CYS A 19 36.45 2.54 -11.58
CA CYS A 19 36.29 2.78 -10.14
C CYS A 19 37.52 3.27 -9.41
N ALA A 20 38.71 3.14 -10.01
CA ALA A 20 39.98 3.55 -9.38
C ALA A 20 40.28 5.06 -9.51
N LEU A 21 39.67 5.77 -10.44
CA LEU A 21 39.89 7.20 -10.66
C LEU A 21 38.89 8.11 -9.93
N GLY A 22 37.77 7.57 -9.43
CA GLY A 22 36.73 8.35 -8.73
C GLY A 22 37.03 8.65 -7.25
N LEU A 23 37.88 7.86 -6.61
CA LEU A 23 38.19 7.99 -5.18
C LEU A 23 39.34 8.99 -4.87
N GLY A 24 40.12 9.37 -5.87
CA GLY A 24 41.27 10.30 -5.69
C GLY A 24 40.86 11.78 -5.65
N VAL A 25 39.73 12.16 -6.23
CA VAL A 25 39.31 13.58 -6.33
C VAL A 25 38.49 14.04 -5.13
N LEU A 26 37.83 13.11 -4.42
CA LEU A 26 36.98 13.45 -3.28
C LEU A 26 37.73 13.77 -1.99
N VAL A 27 38.99 13.32 -1.85
CA VAL A 27 39.81 13.56 -0.64
C VAL A 27 40.52 14.91 -0.66
N LEU A 28 40.75 15.51 -1.83
CA LEU A 28 41.47 16.80 -1.94
C LEU A 28 40.59 18.03 -1.72
N THR A 29 39.26 17.90 -1.88
CA THR A 29 38.32 19.04 -1.72
C THR A 29 37.83 19.26 -0.29
N VAL A 30 38.03 18.32 0.62
CA VAL A 30 37.60 18.45 2.01
C VAL A 30 38.62 19.13 2.91
N MET A 31 39.91 19.23 2.48
CA MET A 31 40.95 19.81 3.34
C MET A 31 41.17 21.33 3.19
N LEU A 32 40.42 22.03 2.34
CA LEU A 32 40.65 23.47 2.07
C LEU A 32 39.57 24.41 2.65
N LEU A 33 38.59 23.92 3.44
CA LEU A 33 37.48 24.72 3.98
C LEU A 33 37.46 24.86 5.51
N VAL A 34 38.55 24.57 6.18
CA VAL A 34 38.65 24.78 7.64
C VAL A 34 39.69 25.85 7.95
N LYS A 35 39.44 27.10 7.55
CA LYS A 35 40.03 28.27 8.17
C LYS A 35 39.30 29.54 7.71
N GLN A 36 38.22 29.89 8.41
CA GLN A 36 37.87 31.29 8.66
C GLN A 36 36.93 31.32 9.89
N GLY A 37 37.46 31.75 11.01
CA GLY A 37 36.70 32.09 12.17
C GLY A 37 36.01 33.44 11.97
N GLY A 38 34.78 33.53 12.47
CA GLY A 38 33.99 34.77 12.50
C GLY A 38 32.84 34.59 13.46
N SER A 39 33.00 35.11 14.67
CA SER A 39 31.94 35.20 15.67
C SER A 39 30.76 36.03 15.13
N GLY A 40 29.60 35.41 15.03
CA GLY A 40 28.33 36.08 14.75
C GLY A 40 27.21 35.26 15.41
N ALA A 41 26.85 35.64 16.64
CA ALA A 41 25.68 35.07 17.30
C ALA A 41 24.41 35.58 16.62
N THR A 42 23.84 34.76 15.73
CA THR A 42 22.49 34.97 15.22
C THR A 42 21.61 33.87 15.80
N GLN A 43 20.67 34.30 16.63
CA GLN A 43 19.64 33.44 17.21
C GLN A 43 18.85 32.79 16.07
N ALA A 44 19.04 31.49 15.86
CA ALA A 44 18.17 30.69 15.02
C ALA A 44 16.89 30.41 15.81
N SER A 45 15.79 31.03 15.40
CA SER A 45 14.46 30.64 15.85
C SER A 45 14.24 29.15 15.54
N PRO A 46 13.70 28.36 16.46
CA PRO A 46 13.39 26.96 16.18
C PRO A 46 12.28 26.94 15.12
N MET A 47 12.61 26.49 13.91
CA MET A 47 11.59 26.07 12.95
C MET A 47 10.82 24.91 13.59
N VAL A 48 9.65 25.20 14.10
CA VAL A 48 8.67 24.19 14.46
C VAL A 48 8.32 23.47 13.17
N ARG A 49 8.94 22.29 12.99
CA ARG A 49 8.49 21.32 11.99
C ARG A 49 7.11 20.89 12.44
N SER A 50 6.07 21.46 11.82
CA SER A 50 4.72 20.95 11.95
C SER A 50 4.75 19.49 11.47
N ALA A 51 4.82 18.56 12.41
CA ALA A 51 4.52 17.18 12.17
C ALA A 51 3.06 17.15 11.69
N SER A 52 2.85 16.87 10.41
CA SER A 52 1.53 16.61 9.86
C SER A 52 1.00 15.35 10.57
N THR A 53 0.21 15.56 11.60
CA THR A 53 -0.60 14.51 12.22
C THR A 53 -1.46 13.93 11.10
N PRO A 54 -1.49 12.60 10.89
CA PRO A 54 -2.41 12.03 9.92
C PRO A 54 -3.82 12.44 10.34
N THR A 55 -4.44 13.29 9.53
CA THR A 55 -5.82 13.75 9.76
C THR A 55 -6.71 12.53 9.59
N SER A 56 -7.21 11.99 10.69
CA SER A 56 -8.26 10.99 10.65
C SER A 56 -9.48 11.65 10.00
N VAL A 57 -9.86 11.21 8.81
CA VAL A 57 -11.09 11.66 8.14
C VAL A 57 -12.26 11.32 9.08
N PRO A 58 -13.08 12.28 9.52
CA PRO A 58 -14.24 11.96 10.33
C PRO A 58 -15.13 10.97 9.58
N VAL A 59 -15.70 10.00 10.27
CA VAL A 59 -16.55 8.93 9.68
C VAL A 59 -17.65 9.52 8.77
N ALA A 60 -18.22 10.66 9.16
CA ALA A 60 -19.22 11.40 8.38
C ALA A 60 -18.69 11.93 7.04
N SER A 61 -17.37 12.11 6.86
CA SER A 61 -16.80 12.66 5.62
C SER A 61 -16.41 11.60 4.59
N ALA A 62 -16.31 10.32 4.97
CA ALA A 62 -15.92 9.25 4.05
C ALA A 62 -16.90 9.09 2.87
N CYS A 63 -18.17 9.41 3.07
CA CYS A 63 -19.23 9.32 2.06
C CYS A 63 -19.67 10.67 1.48
N ALA A 64 -19.12 11.79 1.97
CA ALA A 64 -19.64 13.16 1.65
C ALA A 64 -19.71 13.42 0.14
N ASP A 65 -18.69 12.99 -0.62
CA ASP A 65 -18.61 13.21 -2.08
C ASP A 65 -19.22 12.07 -2.90
N ASN A 66 -20.00 11.17 -2.28
CA ASN A 66 -20.61 10.08 -3.00
C ASN A 66 -21.89 10.51 -3.71
N SER A 67 -21.84 10.58 -5.02
CA SER A 67 -23.01 10.83 -5.89
C SER A 67 -23.68 9.53 -6.37
N THR A 68 -23.06 8.35 -6.17
CA THR A 68 -23.61 7.07 -6.59
C THR A 68 -24.58 6.50 -5.56
N SER A 69 -25.49 5.60 -5.98
CA SER A 69 -26.43 4.95 -5.05
C SER A 69 -25.70 4.16 -3.97
N LYS A 70 -24.65 3.43 -4.33
CA LYS A 70 -23.79 2.66 -3.42
C LYS A 70 -22.33 2.82 -3.80
N ARG A 71 -21.46 3.01 -2.80
CA ARG A 71 -20.00 3.04 -2.94
C ARG A 71 -19.32 2.44 -1.72
N ILE A 72 -18.29 1.65 -1.94
CA ILE A 72 -17.36 1.24 -0.89
C ILE A 72 -16.20 2.22 -0.90
N VAL A 73 -15.86 2.79 0.25
CA VAL A 73 -14.65 3.60 0.43
C VAL A 73 -13.68 2.84 1.32
N VAL A 74 -12.42 2.71 0.91
CA VAL A 74 -11.34 2.09 1.69
C VAL A 74 -10.24 3.12 1.90
N SER A 75 -9.85 3.36 3.14
CA SER A 75 -8.67 4.17 3.49
C SER A 75 -7.51 3.27 3.89
N LEU A 76 -6.41 3.34 3.13
CA LEU A 76 -5.17 2.63 3.45
C LEU A 76 -4.53 3.20 4.71
N ALA A 77 -4.58 4.52 4.91
CA ALA A 77 -4.04 5.17 6.09
C ALA A 77 -4.76 4.76 7.37
N GLN A 78 -6.08 4.51 7.30
CA GLN A 78 -6.89 4.16 8.47
C GLN A 78 -7.12 2.66 8.60
N GLN A 79 -6.74 1.85 7.61
CA GLN A 79 -7.05 0.43 7.54
C GLN A 79 -8.52 0.16 7.84
N HIS A 80 -9.37 0.95 7.20
CA HIS A 80 -10.82 0.98 7.44
C HIS A 80 -11.61 1.08 6.13
N MET A 81 -12.82 0.55 6.12
CA MET A 81 -13.75 0.71 5.01
C MET A 81 -15.10 1.24 5.49
N TRP A 82 -15.79 1.96 4.61
CA TRP A 82 -17.15 2.47 4.80
C TRP A 82 -18.03 2.06 3.65
N LEU A 83 -19.26 1.70 3.96
CA LEU A 83 -20.33 1.47 3.00
C LEU A 83 -21.18 2.72 2.91
N CYS A 84 -21.25 3.30 1.73
CA CYS A 84 -21.95 4.55 1.46
C CYS A 84 -23.21 4.31 0.63
N GLU A 85 -24.36 4.77 1.13
CA GLU A 85 -25.55 4.99 0.31
C GLU A 85 -25.73 6.49 0.11
N ARG A 86 -25.48 6.96 -1.13
CA ARG A 86 -25.30 8.40 -1.40
C ARG A 86 -24.25 8.98 -0.44
N SER A 87 -24.51 10.09 0.22
CA SER A 87 -23.60 10.72 1.17
C SER A 87 -23.67 10.15 2.60
N THR A 88 -24.46 9.09 2.82
CA THR A 88 -24.64 8.50 4.16
C THR A 88 -23.79 7.26 4.35
N VAL A 89 -23.08 7.18 5.48
CA VAL A 89 -22.44 5.93 5.93
C VAL A 89 -23.51 5.01 6.50
N VAL A 90 -23.70 3.83 5.90
CA VAL A 90 -24.67 2.83 6.37
C VAL A 90 -24.04 1.71 7.17
N ASP A 91 -22.75 1.43 6.96
CA ASP A 91 -21.96 0.50 7.77
C ASP A 91 -20.47 0.80 7.61
N SER A 92 -19.62 0.29 8.49
CA SER A 92 -18.17 0.41 8.39
C SER A 92 -17.45 -0.71 9.12
N SER A 93 -16.20 -0.95 8.76
CA SER A 93 -15.39 -2.01 9.39
C SER A 93 -13.90 -1.70 9.29
N PRO A 94 -13.12 -2.04 10.33
CA PRO A 94 -11.69 -2.20 10.14
C PRO A 94 -11.41 -3.30 9.11
N VAL A 95 -10.37 -3.12 8.32
CA VAL A 95 -9.91 -4.05 7.28
C VAL A 95 -8.41 -4.27 7.37
N THR A 96 -7.88 -5.20 6.59
CA THR A 96 -6.43 -5.33 6.39
C THR A 96 -6.14 -5.32 4.91
N THR A 97 -5.34 -4.35 4.48
CA THR A 97 -4.98 -4.18 3.07
C THR A 97 -3.66 -4.84 2.71
N GLY A 98 -3.16 -4.60 1.52
CA GLY A 98 -1.92 -5.18 1.02
C GLY A 98 -0.67 -4.74 1.76
N ARG A 99 0.37 -5.60 1.76
CA ARG A 99 1.68 -5.40 2.40
C ARG A 99 2.49 -4.30 1.70
N SER A 100 2.16 -3.04 2.02
CA SER A 100 2.74 -1.87 1.35
C SER A 100 4.26 -1.77 1.49
N ALA A 101 4.83 -2.22 2.62
CA ALA A 101 6.27 -2.15 2.88
C ALA A 101 7.12 -3.06 1.97
N ILE A 102 6.51 -4.05 1.30
CA ILE A 102 7.21 -5.00 0.43
C ILE A 102 6.63 -5.06 -0.98
N GLY A 103 6.00 -3.98 -1.42
CA GLY A 103 5.54 -3.83 -2.81
C GLY A 103 4.21 -4.51 -3.16
N HIS A 104 3.47 -5.00 -2.18
CA HIS A 104 2.15 -5.62 -2.36
C HIS A 104 1.02 -4.74 -1.81
N GLY A 105 1.12 -3.42 -1.99
CA GLY A 105 0.07 -2.48 -1.55
C GLY A 105 -1.22 -2.64 -2.35
N THR A 106 -2.36 -2.41 -1.69
CA THR A 106 -3.64 -2.31 -2.39
C THR A 106 -3.62 -1.06 -3.29
N PRO A 107 -3.95 -1.18 -4.59
CA PRO A 107 -3.95 -0.05 -5.52
C PRO A 107 -4.96 1.03 -5.10
N THR A 108 -4.53 2.29 -5.10
CA THR A 108 -5.41 3.45 -4.92
C THR A 108 -6.10 3.83 -6.22
N GLY A 109 -7.34 4.31 -6.15
CA GLY A 109 -8.10 4.72 -7.32
C GLY A 109 -9.60 4.51 -7.18
N SER A 110 -10.29 4.58 -8.31
CA SER A 110 -11.73 4.35 -8.40
C SER A 110 -12.02 3.17 -9.32
N TRP A 111 -12.77 2.22 -8.83
CA TRP A 111 -13.02 0.91 -9.42
C TRP A 111 -14.52 0.58 -9.33
N SER A 112 -14.89 -0.61 -9.80
CA SER A 112 -16.21 -1.19 -9.58
C SER A 112 -16.08 -2.68 -9.30
N ILE A 113 -17.01 -3.26 -8.55
CA ILE A 113 -17.09 -4.71 -8.38
C ILE A 113 -17.30 -5.38 -9.75
N VAL A 114 -16.42 -6.31 -10.09
CA VAL A 114 -16.36 -6.95 -11.41
C VAL A 114 -17.15 -8.26 -11.42
N SER A 115 -17.06 -9.05 -10.34
CA SER A 115 -17.83 -10.28 -10.18
C SER A 115 -18.26 -10.46 -8.71
N HIS A 116 -19.17 -11.42 -8.50
CA HIS A 116 -19.81 -11.67 -7.21
C HIS A 116 -19.81 -13.18 -6.98
N GLU A 117 -18.80 -13.68 -6.26
CA GLU A 117 -18.49 -15.11 -6.21
C GLU A 117 -18.45 -15.63 -4.77
N THR A 118 -18.75 -16.93 -4.60
CA THR A 118 -18.67 -17.65 -3.32
C THR A 118 -17.86 -18.94 -3.47
N GLY A 119 -17.29 -19.41 -2.36
CA GLY A 119 -16.64 -20.71 -2.29
C GLY A 119 -15.46 -20.87 -3.24
N ARG A 120 -14.59 -19.84 -3.36
CA ARG A 120 -13.51 -19.79 -4.33
C ARG A 120 -12.15 -20.06 -3.69
N TYR A 121 -11.25 -20.66 -4.46
CA TYR A 121 -9.82 -20.65 -4.18
C TYR A 121 -9.15 -19.44 -4.85
N LEU A 122 -8.40 -18.66 -4.07
CA LEU A 122 -7.49 -17.63 -4.57
C LEU A 122 -6.09 -18.23 -4.59
N GLU A 123 -5.40 -18.09 -5.72
CA GLU A 123 -4.11 -18.73 -5.96
C GLU A 123 -3.10 -17.72 -6.49
N GLY A 124 -1.85 -17.89 -6.09
CA GLY A 124 -0.73 -17.08 -6.55
C GLY A 124 0.60 -17.72 -6.14
N PRO A 125 1.74 -17.10 -6.46
CA PRO A 125 3.04 -17.62 -6.09
C PRO A 125 3.15 -17.91 -4.59
N GLY A 126 3.22 -19.20 -4.22
CA GLY A 126 3.41 -19.64 -2.84
C GLY A 126 2.16 -19.65 -1.96
N TYR A 127 0.95 -19.45 -2.52
CA TYR A 127 -0.28 -19.59 -1.75
C TYR A 127 -1.45 -20.14 -2.57
N ARG A 128 -2.33 -20.86 -1.88
CA ARG A 128 -3.65 -21.26 -2.33
C ARG A 128 -4.56 -21.26 -1.11
N VAL A 129 -5.53 -20.34 -1.08
CA VAL A 129 -6.42 -20.12 0.07
C VAL A 129 -7.87 -20.17 -0.37
N HIS A 130 -8.72 -20.81 0.43
CA HIS A 130 -10.15 -20.82 0.21
C HIS A 130 -10.78 -19.60 0.87
N VAL A 131 -11.68 -18.92 0.16
CA VAL A 131 -12.49 -17.80 0.66
C VAL A 131 -13.97 -18.12 0.48
N ASN A 132 -14.79 -17.70 1.45
CA ASN A 132 -16.24 -17.90 1.36
C ASN A 132 -16.88 -16.91 0.38
N PHE A 133 -16.35 -15.68 0.30
CA PHE A 133 -16.84 -14.62 -0.56
C PHE A 133 -15.69 -13.96 -1.30
N TRP A 134 -15.90 -13.64 -2.57
CA TRP A 134 -14.94 -12.96 -3.41
C TRP A 134 -15.60 -11.87 -4.24
N LEU A 135 -15.15 -10.64 -4.08
CA LEU A 135 -15.62 -9.44 -4.77
C LEU A 135 -14.42 -8.70 -5.40
N PRO A 136 -13.96 -9.11 -6.59
CA PRO A 136 -12.85 -8.44 -7.28
C PRO A 136 -13.29 -7.06 -7.77
N PHE A 137 -12.34 -6.10 -7.76
CA PHE A 137 -12.57 -4.75 -8.26
C PHE A 137 -11.42 -4.22 -9.13
N PHE A 138 -10.22 -4.82 -9.08
CA PHE A 138 -9.08 -4.44 -9.90
C PHE A 138 -8.17 -5.64 -10.18
N GLY A 139 -8.20 -6.19 -11.40
CA GLY A 139 -7.47 -7.42 -11.73
C GLY A 139 -7.76 -8.52 -10.72
N ASP A 140 -6.70 -9.06 -10.10
CA ASP A 140 -6.79 -10.08 -9.06
C ASP A 140 -6.90 -9.50 -7.64
N VAL A 141 -7.24 -8.22 -7.52
CA VAL A 141 -7.45 -7.53 -6.23
C VAL A 141 -8.94 -7.40 -5.95
N GLY A 142 -9.36 -7.80 -4.76
CA GLY A 142 -10.76 -7.76 -4.34
C GLY A 142 -10.93 -7.80 -2.83
N PHE A 143 -12.19 -7.79 -2.39
CA PHE A 143 -12.58 -8.04 -1.00
C PHE A 143 -12.83 -9.52 -0.78
N HIS A 144 -12.35 -10.05 0.35
CA HIS A 144 -12.64 -11.41 0.78
C HIS A 144 -12.46 -11.59 2.29
N ASP A 145 -13.07 -12.62 2.85
CA ASP A 145 -12.81 -13.08 4.21
C ASP A 145 -11.41 -13.71 4.32
N SER A 146 -10.82 -13.60 5.51
CA SER A 146 -9.47 -14.14 5.76
C SER A 146 -9.39 -14.84 7.13
N PRO A 147 -10.02 -16.02 7.29
CA PRO A 147 -10.05 -16.72 8.58
C PRO A 147 -8.67 -17.15 9.10
N TRP A 148 -7.67 -17.15 8.26
CA TRP A 148 -6.26 -17.42 8.62
C TRP A 148 -5.54 -16.21 9.24
N GLN A 149 -6.09 -14.99 9.17
CA GLN A 149 -5.45 -13.81 9.73
C GLN A 149 -5.39 -13.92 11.27
N LYS A 150 -4.19 -13.71 11.85
CA LYS A 150 -3.93 -13.90 13.29
C LYS A 150 -3.73 -12.60 14.07
N PHE A 151 -3.86 -11.46 13.41
CA PHE A 151 -3.75 -10.15 14.07
C PHE A 151 -5.02 -9.33 13.80
N PRO A 152 -5.29 -8.30 14.62
CA PRO A 152 -6.51 -7.50 14.48
C PRO A 152 -6.62 -6.83 13.11
N TYR A 153 -7.83 -6.80 12.56
CA TYR A 153 -8.13 -5.92 11.43
C TYR A 153 -8.00 -4.46 11.88
N GLY A 154 -7.56 -3.57 10.99
CA GLY A 154 -7.30 -2.17 11.32
C GLY A 154 -5.94 -1.89 11.96
N ASP A 155 -5.08 -2.88 12.13
CA ASP A 155 -3.73 -2.68 12.69
C ASP A 155 -2.84 -1.92 11.71
N LEU A 156 -2.54 -0.66 12.03
CA LEU A 156 -1.80 0.30 11.19
C LEU A 156 -0.30 -0.04 11.03
N GLN A 157 0.21 -1.03 11.72
CA GLN A 157 1.59 -1.47 11.61
C GLN A 157 1.69 -2.87 10.98
N LYS A 158 0.90 -3.81 11.49
CA LYS A 158 0.96 -5.22 11.06
C LYS A 158 0.59 -5.41 9.59
N TYR A 159 -0.34 -4.62 9.03
CA TYR A 159 -0.72 -4.75 7.62
C TYR A 159 0.47 -4.53 6.68
N LYS A 160 1.44 -3.69 7.03
CA LYS A 160 2.57 -3.30 6.17
C LYS A 160 3.43 -4.50 5.76
N THR A 161 3.53 -5.51 6.60
CA THR A 161 4.33 -6.73 6.38
C THR A 161 3.51 -8.01 6.44
N GLY A 162 2.42 -8.04 7.21
CA GLY A 162 1.56 -9.20 7.44
C GLY A 162 0.22 -9.16 6.68
N GLY A 163 -0.06 -8.12 5.94
CA GLY A 163 -1.28 -7.95 5.14
C GLY A 163 -1.35 -8.87 3.92
N SER A 164 -2.26 -8.57 3.01
CA SER A 164 -2.49 -9.35 1.79
C SER A 164 -1.43 -9.10 0.72
N GLN A 165 -1.61 -9.71 -0.45
CA GLN A 165 -0.84 -9.40 -1.67
C GLN A 165 -1.56 -8.37 -2.58
N GLY A 166 -2.34 -7.47 -1.96
CA GLY A 166 -3.08 -6.41 -2.64
C GLY A 166 -4.56 -6.41 -2.33
N CYS A 167 -5.15 -7.54 -1.97
CA CYS A 167 -6.56 -7.66 -1.60
C CYS A 167 -6.91 -6.87 -0.33
N VAL A 168 -8.19 -6.69 -0.08
CA VAL A 168 -8.73 -6.14 1.17
C VAL A 168 -9.34 -7.30 1.96
N HIS A 169 -8.67 -7.68 3.03
CA HIS A 169 -9.20 -8.65 3.99
C HIS A 169 -10.29 -8.01 4.86
N VAL A 170 -11.45 -8.62 4.88
CA VAL A 170 -12.63 -8.15 5.62
C VAL A 170 -12.99 -9.19 6.69
N PRO A 171 -13.33 -8.80 7.94
CA PRO A 171 -13.83 -9.73 8.94
C PRO A 171 -15.02 -10.55 8.41
N GLY A 172 -15.03 -11.85 8.64
CA GLY A 172 -16.02 -12.77 8.05
C GLY A 172 -17.47 -12.31 8.15
N PRO A 173 -17.99 -11.92 9.35
CA PRO A 173 -19.36 -11.41 9.47
C PRO A 173 -19.63 -10.15 8.64
N MET A 174 -18.64 -9.26 8.55
CA MET A 174 -18.75 -8.05 7.72
C MET A 174 -18.62 -8.37 6.23
N MET A 175 -17.83 -9.37 5.86
CA MET A 175 -17.69 -9.80 4.46
C MET A 175 -19.02 -10.39 3.94
N ALA A 176 -19.74 -11.16 4.75
CA ALA A 176 -21.07 -11.65 4.41
C ALA A 176 -22.05 -10.48 4.16
N LYS A 177 -22.09 -9.50 5.06
CA LYS A 177 -22.92 -8.29 4.87
C LYS A 177 -22.51 -7.50 3.61
N LEU A 178 -21.20 -7.32 3.38
CA LEU A 178 -20.69 -6.65 2.21
C LEU A 178 -21.11 -7.35 0.93
N TYR A 179 -21.05 -8.68 0.92
CA TYR A 179 -21.50 -9.51 -0.18
C TYR A 179 -23.00 -9.29 -0.47
N ASP A 180 -23.87 -9.39 0.54
CA ASP A 180 -25.31 -9.20 0.38
C ASP A 180 -25.67 -7.76 -0.04
N TRP A 181 -24.93 -6.78 0.47
CA TRP A 181 -25.20 -5.37 0.19
C TRP A 181 -24.72 -4.93 -1.21
N THR A 182 -23.64 -5.53 -1.75
CA THR A 182 -23.07 -5.16 -3.07
C THR A 182 -23.76 -5.89 -4.24
N ARG A 183 -23.42 -5.45 -5.44
CA ARG A 183 -23.68 -6.13 -6.71
C ARG A 183 -22.56 -5.79 -7.69
N VAL A 184 -22.46 -6.52 -8.80
CA VAL A 184 -21.57 -6.14 -9.92
C VAL A 184 -21.87 -4.70 -10.35
N GLY A 185 -20.83 -3.90 -10.54
CA GLY A 185 -20.93 -2.47 -10.83
C GLY A 185 -21.01 -1.56 -9.61
N THR A 186 -21.09 -2.10 -8.36
CA THR A 186 -20.97 -1.26 -7.16
C THR A 186 -19.63 -0.53 -7.15
N ALA A 187 -19.66 0.80 -6.98
CA ALA A 187 -18.45 1.62 -6.99
C ALA A 187 -17.53 1.33 -5.80
N VAL A 188 -16.22 1.35 -6.04
CA VAL A 188 -15.16 1.18 -5.03
C VAL A 188 -14.19 2.35 -5.17
N THR A 189 -13.86 3.00 -4.06
CA THR A 189 -12.81 4.02 -4.00
C THR A 189 -11.78 3.61 -2.96
N VAL A 190 -10.51 3.52 -3.34
CA VAL A 190 -9.38 3.25 -2.44
C VAL A 190 -8.52 4.51 -2.35
N THR A 191 -8.38 5.05 -1.15
CA THR A 191 -7.57 6.24 -0.85
C THR A 191 -6.30 5.86 -0.08
N ALA A 192 -5.25 6.70 -0.20
CA ALA A 192 -4.00 6.56 0.54
C ALA A 192 -4.18 6.64 2.06
#